data_54a3de2dae1fc91a084e9cd68302c200
#
_entry.id   54a3de2dae1fc91a084e9cd68302c200
#
_cell.length_a   1.000
_cell.length_b   1.000
_cell.length_c   1.000
_cell.angle_alpha   90.00
_cell.angle_beta   90.00
_cell.angle_gamma   90.00
#
_symmetry.space_group_name_H-M   'P 1'
#
loop_
_entity.id
_entity.type
_entity.pdbx_description
1 polymer ?
#
loop_
_entity_poly.entity_id
_entity_poly.type
_entity_poly.pdbx_seq_one_letter_code
_entity_poly.pdbx_strand_id
1 'polypeptide(L)'
;TDDLLTIEVKGSLAAAESIDIEITQTLEGCVKIVPLLKGGKTPDSAMLSKVLEAVNAKDTRPMTDKVRAVAPTTVPYDIEITYYTTPDTEAEVVANVEGSDGAIVRFNEWQTTALGRDINPDKLRSLILSPRWAEGLEGAIRVDVVKPEHTAVADTEVAAFSGRLTVSHKSVTGVV
;
A
#
# COMPACT_ATOMS: atom_id res chain seq x y z
N THR A 1 -16.51 20.53 24.30
CA THR A 1 -15.51 19.59 23.75
C THR A 1 -14.24 19.78 24.54
N ASP A 2 -13.97 18.82 25.41
CA ASP A 2 -12.80 18.83 26.27
C ASP A 2 -11.56 18.51 25.43
N ASP A 3 -10.74 19.51 25.17
CA ASP A 3 -9.40 19.33 24.61
C ASP A 3 -8.53 18.68 25.69
N LEU A 4 -8.38 17.36 25.60
CA LEU A 4 -7.50 16.59 26.48
C LEU A 4 -6.05 16.85 26.07
N LEU A 5 -5.35 17.66 26.88
CA LEU A 5 -3.91 17.80 26.80
C LEU A 5 -3.27 16.61 27.54
N THR A 6 -2.70 15.66 26.79
CA THR A 6 -1.94 14.57 27.39
C THR A 6 -0.47 14.99 27.48
N ILE A 7 0.03 15.10 28.71
CA ILE A 7 1.45 15.36 28.98
C ILE A 7 2.08 14.03 29.41
N GLU A 8 2.96 13.48 28.57
CA GLU A 8 3.75 12.31 28.91
C GLU A 8 5.11 12.76 29.43
N VAL A 9 5.39 12.51 30.71
CA VAL A 9 6.68 12.83 31.32
C VAL A 9 7.57 11.61 31.24
N LYS A 10 8.65 11.68 30.43
CA LYS A 10 9.66 10.64 30.29
C LYS A 10 10.87 11.01 31.14
N GLY A 11 11.11 10.26 32.23
CA GLY A 11 12.29 10.43 33.07
C GLY A 11 12.09 10.00 34.51
N SER A 12 13.17 9.91 35.28
CA SER A 12 13.12 9.69 36.73
C SER A 12 13.03 11.04 37.44
N LEU A 13 11.90 11.32 38.05
CA LEU A 13 11.67 12.54 38.82
C LEU A 13 12.61 12.71 40.02
N ALA A 14 13.32 11.67 40.44
CA ALA A 14 14.17 11.71 41.62
C ALA A 14 15.59 12.25 41.36
N ALA A 15 16.00 12.43 40.11
CA ALA A 15 17.37 12.83 39.73
C ALA A 15 17.43 13.91 38.63
N ALA A 16 16.32 14.50 38.20
CA ALA A 16 16.32 15.46 37.11
C ALA A 16 16.38 16.90 37.64
N GLU A 17 17.40 17.62 37.20
CA GLU A 17 17.47 19.11 37.36
C GLU A 17 16.56 19.81 36.33
N SER A 18 16.16 19.10 35.26
CA SER A 18 15.21 19.58 34.25
C SER A 18 14.36 18.43 33.71
N ILE A 19 13.12 18.72 33.36
CA ILE A 19 12.18 17.79 32.72
C ILE A 19 11.89 18.33 31.33
N ASP A 20 12.24 17.56 30.30
CA ASP A 20 11.81 17.87 28.94
C ASP A 20 10.37 17.38 28.75
N ILE A 21 9.46 18.35 28.57
CA ILE A 21 8.05 18.07 28.31
C ILE A 21 7.78 18.31 26.83
N GLU A 22 7.52 17.23 26.07
CA GLU A 22 7.03 17.35 24.71
C GLU A 22 5.51 17.47 24.74
N ILE A 23 4.99 18.67 24.45
CA ILE A 23 3.56 18.92 24.35
C ILE A 23 3.13 18.67 22.91
N THR A 24 2.47 17.55 22.67
CA THR A 24 1.84 17.29 21.37
C THR A 24 0.42 17.81 21.40
N GLN A 25 0.21 19.03 20.92
CA GLN A 25 -1.12 19.62 20.79
C GLN A 25 -1.68 19.30 19.39
N THR A 26 -2.79 18.58 19.33
CA THR A 26 -3.63 18.52 18.13
C THR A 26 -4.49 19.79 18.09
N LEU A 27 -3.98 20.84 17.47
CA LEU A 27 -4.70 22.09 17.29
C LEU A 27 -5.71 21.94 16.13
N GLU A 28 -6.90 22.52 16.32
CA GLU A 28 -7.78 22.84 15.19
C GLU A 28 -6.99 23.65 14.14
N GLY A 29 -7.15 23.31 12.85
CA GLY A 29 -6.39 23.95 11.77
C GLY A 29 -5.07 23.28 11.41
N CYS A 30 -4.81 22.04 11.86
CA CYS A 30 -3.66 21.25 11.39
C CYS A 30 -4.03 20.46 10.13
N VAL A 31 -3.31 20.68 9.03
CA VAL A 31 -3.41 19.91 7.80
C VAL A 31 -2.25 18.93 7.70
N LYS A 32 -2.56 17.64 7.62
CA LYS A 32 -1.58 16.57 7.40
C LYS A 32 -1.58 16.20 5.90
N ILE A 33 -0.45 16.37 5.24
CA ILE A 33 -0.24 15.97 3.85
C ILE A 33 0.56 14.66 3.85
N VAL A 34 0.03 13.67 3.15
CA VAL A 34 0.69 12.35 3.00
C VAL A 34 0.94 12.15 1.50
N PRO A 35 2.11 12.53 0.98
CA PRO A 35 2.41 12.34 -0.42
C PRO A 35 2.81 10.89 -0.74
N LEU A 36 2.33 10.37 -1.88
CA LEU A 36 2.77 9.13 -2.47
C LEU A 36 3.42 9.43 -3.82
N LEU A 37 4.62 8.94 -4.05
CA LEU A 37 5.33 9.15 -5.31
C LEU A 37 4.82 8.20 -6.40
N LYS A 38 5.07 8.56 -7.65
CA LYS A 38 4.73 7.70 -8.79
C LYS A 38 5.33 6.30 -8.62
N GLY A 39 4.52 5.28 -8.90
CA GLY A 39 4.91 3.87 -8.71
C GLY A 39 4.84 3.40 -7.26
N GLY A 40 4.09 4.08 -6.38
CA GLY A 40 3.87 3.65 -5.01
C GLY A 40 5.07 3.85 -4.07
N LYS A 41 6.06 4.63 -4.47
CA LYS A 41 7.24 4.88 -3.65
C LYS A 41 6.93 5.87 -2.53
N THR A 42 7.46 5.59 -1.34
CA THR A 42 7.37 6.51 -0.21
C THR A 42 8.38 7.65 -0.38
N PRO A 43 8.00 8.90 -0.07
CA PRO A 43 8.90 10.04 -0.14
C PRO A 43 9.97 9.97 0.96
N ASP A 44 11.17 10.41 0.64
CA ASP A 44 12.23 10.66 1.60
C ASP A 44 12.07 12.03 2.29
N SER A 45 12.93 12.32 3.27
CA SER A 45 12.90 13.57 4.02
C SER A 45 13.12 14.80 3.14
N ALA A 46 13.95 14.69 2.10
CA ALA A 46 14.22 15.80 1.17
C ALA A 46 12.98 16.11 0.33
N MET A 47 12.26 15.09 -0.14
CA MET A 47 11.00 15.26 -0.87
C MET A 47 9.90 15.83 0.03
N LEU A 48 9.77 15.36 1.27
CA LEU A 48 8.81 15.91 2.24
C LEU A 48 9.08 17.39 2.51
N SER A 49 10.36 17.80 2.62
CA SER A 49 10.73 19.21 2.78
C SER A 49 10.32 20.05 1.58
N LYS A 50 10.51 19.54 0.34
CA LYS A 50 10.07 20.23 -0.89
C LYS A 50 8.55 20.38 -0.96
N VAL A 51 7.81 19.33 -0.58
CA VAL A 51 6.34 19.39 -0.51
C VAL A 51 5.91 20.45 0.50
N LEU A 52 6.54 20.47 1.67
CA LEU A 52 6.23 21.43 2.72
C LEU A 52 6.56 22.87 2.30
N GLU A 53 7.68 23.10 1.62
CA GLU A 53 8.07 24.40 1.07
C GLU A 53 7.05 24.90 0.03
N ALA A 54 6.66 24.03 -0.90
CA ALA A 54 5.68 24.36 -1.94
C ALA A 54 4.31 24.75 -1.36
N VAL A 55 3.87 24.04 -0.32
CA VAL A 55 2.57 24.31 0.32
C VAL A 55 2.61 25.52 1.26
N ASN A 56 3.76 25.81 1.86
CA ASN A 56 3.95 26.97 2.74
C ASN A 56 4.27 28.28 2.01
N ALA A 57 4.33 28.28 0.67
CA ALA A 57 4.51 29.50 -0.11
C ALA A 57 3.39 30.51 0.22
N LYS A 58 3.78 31.77 0.41
CA LYS A 58 2.92 32.84 0.99
C LYS A 58 1.58 33.05 0.27
N ASP A 59 1.47 32.65 -0.99
CA ASP A 59 0.29 32.85 -1.81
C ASP A 59 -0.69 31.64 -1.82
N THR A 60 -0.33 30.55 -1.12
CA THR A 60 -1.06 29.28 -1.21
C THR A 60 -1.76 28.87 0.09
N ARG A 61 -1.48 29.52 1.21
CA ARG A 61 -1.94 29.07 2.53
C ARG A 61 -2.67 30.17 3.31
N PRO A 62 -3.82 29.85 3.97
CA PRO A 62 -4.37 30.68 5.05
C PRO A 62 -3.36 30.81 6.21
N MET A 63 -3.21 32.00 6.78
CA MET A 63 -2.18 32.29 7.81
C MET A 63 -2.35 31.51 9.13
N THR A 64 -3.48 30.83 9.32
CA THR A 64 -3.85 30.15 10.57
C THR A 64 -3.54 28.65 10.57
N ASP A 65 -3.30 28.03 9.42
CA ASP A 65 -3.19 26.58 9.32
C ASP A 65 -1.74 26.10 9.49
N LYS A 66 -1.54 25.13 10.37
CA LYS A 66 -0.27 24.44 10.54
C LYS A 66 -0.22 23.22 9.63
N VAL A 67 0.64 23.25 8.63
CA VAL A 67 0.78 22.16 7.66
C VAL A 67 1.95 21.24 8.02
N ARG A 68 1.73 19.92 7.95
CA ARG A 68 2.77 18.91 8.12
C ARG A 68 2.78 17.98 6.91
N ALA A 69 3.96 17.64 6.40
CA ALA A 69 4.16 16.61 5.41
C ALA A 69 4.81 15.39 6.07
N VAL A 70 4.19 14.22 5.93
CA VAL A 70 4.68 12.96 6.50
C VAL A 70 4.64 11.85 5.45
N ALA A 71 5.58 10.92 5.52
CA ALA A 71 5.55 9.74 4.65
C ALA A 71 4.38 8.82 5.04
N PRO A 72 3.77 8.11 4.08
CA PRO A 72 2.79 7.08 4.40
C PRO A 72 3.42 5.94 5.17
N THR A 73 2.66 5.33 6.08
CA THR A 73 3.02 4.06 6.71
C THR A 73 2.78 2.93 5.72
N THR A 74 3.66 1.93 5.69
CA THR A 74 3.51 0.78 4.79
C THR A 74 2.83 -0.38 5.50
N VAL A 75 1.83 -0.98 4.83
CA VAL A 75 1.17 -2.23 5.24
C VAL A 75 1.71 -3.36 4.36
N PRO A 76 2.57 -4.23 4.87
CA PRO A 76 3.18 -5.28 4.06
C PRO A 76 2.19 -6.40 3.74
N TYR A 77 2.31 -7.00 2.54
CA TYR A 77 1.59 -8.21 2.17
C TYR A 77 2.48 -9.19 1.41
N ASP A 78 2.15 -10.46 1.54
CA ASP A 78 2.75 -11.58 0.81
C ASP A 78 1.80 -12.01 -0.31
N ILE A 79 2.31 -12.77 -1.28
CA ILE A 79 1.50 -13.45 -2.30
C ILE A 79 1.76 -14.95 -2.22
N GLU A 80 0.70 -15.71 -2.00
CA GLU A 80 0.71 -17.18 -2.01
C GLU A 80 -0.52 -17.68 -2.76
N ILE A 81 -0.29 -18.25 -3.94
CA ILE A 81 -1.35 -18.70 -4.85
C ILE A 81 -1.08 -20.07 -5.41
N THR A 82 -2.16 -20.77 -5.73
CA THR A 82 -2.13 -21.96 -6.59
C THR A 82 -3.11 -21.74 -7.73
N TYR A 83 -2.65 -21.82 -8.99
CA TYR A 83 -3.53 -21.68 -10.13
C TYR A 83 -3.50 -22.93 -11.02
N TYR A 84 -4.55 -23.09 -11.81
CA TYR A 84 -4.80 -24.29 -12.58
C TYR A 84 -4.99 -23.95 -14.06
N THR A 85 -4.40 -24.78 -14.92
CA THR A 85 -4.48 -24.63 -16.38
C THR A 85 -4.90 -25.95 -17.03
N THR A 86 -5.24 -25.91 -18.30
CA THR A 86 -5.28 -27.11 -19.14
C THR A 86 -3.92 -27.32 -19.84
N PRO A 87 -3.57 -28.54 -20.27
CA PRO A 87 -2.32 -28.77 -20.99
C PRO A 87 -2.16 -27.92 -22.24
N ASP A 88 -3.27 -27.61 -22.93
CA ASP A 88 -3.27 -26.84 -24.17
C ASP A 88 -2.96 -25.36 -23.98
N THR A 89 -3.34 -24.79 -22.85
CA THR A 89 -3.17 -23.35 -22.53
C THR A 89 -2.07 -23.06 -21.52
N GLU A 90 -1.41 -24.10 -20.99
CA GLU A 90 -0.45 -24.01 -19.89
C GLU A 90 0.63 -22.96 -20.11
N ALA A 91 1.34 -23.02 -21.23
CA ALA A 91 2.47 -22.14 -21.49
C ALA A 91 2.04 -20.66 -21.59
N GLU A 92 0.89 -20.41 -22.20
CA GLU A 92 0.33 -19.06 -22.33
C GLU A 92 -0.13 -18.52 -20.98
N VAL A 93 -0.87 -19.31 -20.22
CA VAL A 93 -1.38 -18.91 -18.91
C VAL A 93 -0.23 -18.65 -17.92
N VAL A 94 0.80 -19.49 -17.90
CA VAL A 94 1.99 -19.26 -17.08
C VAL A 94 2.64 -17.91 -17.43
N ALA A 95 2.82 -17.62 -18.72
CA ALA A 95 3.36 -16.31 -19.14
C ALA A 95 2.45 -15.14 -18.74
N ASN A 96 1.12 -15.31 -18.82
CA ASN A 96 0.15 -14.29 -18.45
C ASN A 96 0.04 -14.07 -16.93
N VAL A 97 0.37 -15.06 -16.11
CA VAL A 97 0.33 -14.97 -14.64
C VAL A 97 1.68 -14.54 -14.07
N GLU A 98 2.78 -15.17 -14.48
CA GLU A 98 4.11 -15.04 -13.86
C GLU A 98 5.08 -14.18 -14.68
N GLY A 99 4.74 -13.85 -15.92
CA GLY A 99 5.60 -13.04 -16.80
C GLY A 99 5.87 -11.62 -16.28
N SER A 100 6.78 -10.92 -16.94
CA SER A 100 7.20 -9.55 -16.57
C SER A 100 6.08 -8.50 -16.63
N ASP A 101 5.00 -8.78 -17.36
CA ASP A 101 3.77 -7.98 -17.42
C ASP A 101 2.55 -8.86 -17.04
N GLY A 102 2.81 -9.88 -16.23
CA GLY A 102 1.80 -10.84 -15.79
C GLY A 102 0.87 -10.32 -14.72
N ALA A 103 -0.13 -11.14 -14.38
CA ALA A 103 -1.17 -10.79 -13.40
C ALA A 103 -0.60 -10.39 -12.03
N ILE A 104 0.46 -11.06 -11.58
CA ILE A 104 1.13 -10.79 -10.30
C ILE A 104 1.78 -9.39 -10.31
N VAL A 105 2.51 -9.06 -11.37
CA VAL A 105 3.16 -7.75 -11.50
C VAL A 105 2.12 -6.64 -11.57
N ARG A 106 1.08 -6.78 -12.39
CA ARG A 106 -0.01 -5.81 -12.51
C ARG A 106 -0.82 -5.65 -11.23
N PHE A 107 -0.99 -6.74 -10.47
CA PHE A 107 -1.60 -6.64 -9.14
C PHE A 107 -0.75 -5.79 -8.20
N ASN A 108 0.56 -6.04 -8.12
CA ASN A 108 1.46 -5.28 -7.27
C ASN A 108 1.49 -3.79 -7.67
N GLU A 109 1.57 -3.49 -8.96
CA GLU A 109 1.51 -2.11 -9.45
C GLU A 109 0.19 -1.43 -9.07
N TRP A 110 -0.94 -2.11 -9.30
CA TRP A 110 -2.23 -1.56 -8.94
C TRP A 110 -2.35 -1.37 -7.43
N GLN A 111 -1.94 -2.35 -6.62
CA GLN A 111 -2.11 -2.31 -5.17
C GLN A 111 -1.30 -1.20 -4.51
N THR A 112 -0.07 -0.97 -4.97
CA THR A 112 0.87 -0.03 -4.35
C THR A 112 0.70 1.44 -4.80
N THR A 113 -0.08 1.72 -5.84
CA THR A 113 -0.16 3.07 -6.44
C THR A 113 -1.19 4.00 -5.82
N ALA A 114 -1.87 3.61 -4.76
CA ALA A 114 -2.85 4.47 -4.08
C ALA A 114 -2.76 4.33 -2.56
N LEU A 115 -2.90 5.47 -1.87
CA LEU A 115 -3.12 5.51 -0.43
C LEU A 115 -4.52 4.99 -0.09
N GLY A 116 -4.69 4.39 1.08
CA GLY A 116 -5.98 3.93 1.58
C GLY A 116 -6.61 2.82 0.76
N ARG A 117 -5.85 2.17 -0.13
CA ARG A 117 -6.37 1.06 -0.91
C ARG A 117 -6.24 -0.23 -0.14
N ASP A 118 -7.36 -0.80 0.26
CA ASP A 118 -7.41 -2.10 0.91
C ASP A 118 -6.70 -3.17 0.10
N ILE A 119 -6.00 -4.06 0.77
CA ILE A 119 -5.39 -5.22 0.13
C ILE A 119 -6.52 -6.16 -0.29
N ASN A 120 -6.70 -6.31 -1.61
CA ASN A 120 -7.86 -7.00 -2.16
C ASN A 120 -7.45 -8.28 -2.92
N PRO A 121 -7.62 -9.47 -2.32
CA PRO A 121 -7.33 -10.76 -2.97
C PRO A 121 -8.20 -11.01 -4.20
N ASP A 122 -9.42 -10.48 -4.26
CA ASP A 122 -10.30 -10.69 -5.41
C ASP A 122 -9.82 -9.94 -6.65
N LYS A 123 -9.10 -8.82 -6.46
CA LYS A 123 -8.43 -8.15 -7.58
C LYS A 123 -7.33 -9.02 -8.18
N LEU A 124 -6.53 -9.68 -7.33
CA LEU A 124 -5.52 -10.65 -7.79
C LEU A 124 -6.18 -11.82 -8.52
N ARG A 125 -7.24 -12.41 -7.94
CA ARG A 125 -8.01 -13.49 -8.55
C ARG A 125 -8.56 -13.08 -9.92
N SER A 126 -9.14 -11.91 -10.03
CA SER A 126 -9.67 -11.38 -11.28
C SER A 126 -8.59 -11.25 -12.36
N LEU A 127 -7.40 -10.77 -12.00
CA LEU A 127 -6.29 -10.62 -12.94
C LEU A 127 -5.73 -11.97 -13.42
N ILE A 128 -5.76 -13.00 -12.58
CA ILE A 128 -5.29 -14.35 -12.93
C ILE A 128 -6.30 -15.08 -13.82
N LEU A 129 -7.60 -14.96 -13.51
CA LEU A 129 -8.66 -15.62 -14.28
C LEU A 129 -8.96 -14.92 -15.62
N SER A 130 -8.73 -13.62 -15.69
CA SER A 130 -9.03 -12.82 -16.89
C SER A 130 -7.95 -11.77 -17.11
N PRO A 131 -6.73 -12.16 -17.50
CA PRO A 131 -5.57 -11.27 -17.50
C PRO A 131 -5.72 -10.09 -18.46
N ARG A 132 -6.23 -10.33 -19.66
CA ARG A 132 -6.43 -9.31 -20.70
C ARG A 132 -7.57 -9.69 -21.63
N TRP A 133 -8.75 -9.72 -21.09
CA TRP A 133 -9.95 -10.10 -21.84
C TRP A 133 -10.07 -9.39 -23.20
N ALA A 134 -9.74 -8.10 -23.24
CA ALA A 134 -9.83 -7.30 -24.47
C ALA A 134 -8.79 -7.72 -25.54
N GLU A 135 -7.73 -8.42 -25.16
CA GLU A 135 -6.66 -8.91 -26.03
C GLU A 135 -6.85 -10.40 -26.41
N GLY A 136 -7.91 -11.04 -25.91
CA GLY A 136 -8.19 -12.44 -26.16
C GLY A 136 -7.21 -13.41 -25.51
N LEU A 137 -6.49 -12.97 -24.48
CA LEU A 137 -5.52 -13.81 -23.78
C LEU A 137 -6.21 -14.75 -22.79
N GLU A 138 -5.74 -15.98 -22.74
CA GLU A 138 -6.25 -17.01 -21.85
C GLU A 138 -5.81 -16.77 -20.39
N GLY A 139 -6.75 -16.96 -19.48
CA GLY A 139 -6.53 -16.94 -18.04
C GLY A 139 -6.48 -18.35 -17.46
N ALA A 140 -6.14 -18.43 -16.18
CA ALA A 140 -6.25 -19.67 -15.43
C ALA A 140 -7.71 -20.10 -15.31
N ILE A 141 -7.97 -21.41 -15.35
CA ILE A 141 -9.34 -21.95 -15.17
C ILE A 141 -9.81 -21.87 -13.73
N ARG A 142 -8.89 -21.88 -12.78
CA ARG A 142 -9.14 -21.72 -11.35
C ARG A 142 -7.91 -21.14 -10.66
N VAL A 143 -8.11 -20.40 -9.57
CA VAL A 143 -7.05 -19.95 -8.69
C VAL A 143 -7.49 -20.02 -7.23
N ASP A 144 -6.62 -20.56 -6.40
CA ASP A 144 -6.73 -20.55 -4.95
C ASP A 144 -5.75 -19.48 -4.43
N VAL A 145 -6.27 -18.42 -3.85
CA VAL A 145 -5.48 -17.35 -3.26
C VAL A 145 -5.45 -17.56 -1.76
N VAL A 146 -4.28 -17.94 -1.21
CA VAL A 146 -4.03 -18.10 0.22
C VAL A 146 -3.61 -16.77 0.82
N LYS A 147 -2.75 -16.03 0.10
CA LYS A 147 -2.34 -14.66 0.42
C LYS A 147 -2.35 -13.81 -0.85
N PRO A 148 -2.63 -12.52 -0.74
CA PRO A 148 -3.00 -11.80 0.47
C PRO A 148 -4.39 -12.15 0.96
N GLU A 149 -4.63 -11.95 2.26
CA GLU A 149 -5.97 -11.84 2.81
C GLU A 149 -6.49 -10.41 2.64
N HIS A 150 -7.81 -10.23 2.65
CA HIS A 150 -8.40 -8.89 2.65
C HIS A 150 -7.95 -8.14 3.92
N THR A 151 -7.29 -7.01 3.73
CA THR A 151 -6.78 -6.18 4.83
C THR A 151 -7.13 -4.74 4.58
N ALA A 152 -7.81 -4.12 5.52
CA ALA A 152 -8.10 -2.69 5.47
C ALA A 152 -6.82 -1.88 5.61
N VAL A 153 -6.69 -0.82 4.81
CA VAL A 153 -5.55 0.09 4.77
C VAL A 153 -6.08 1.50 5.03
N ALA A 154 -5.55 2.17 6.05
CA ALA A 154 -6.00 3.52 6.40
C ALA A 154 -5.61 4.55 5.33
N ASP A 155 -6.36 5.67 5.24
CA ASP A 155 -6.16 6.73 4.22
C ASP A 155 -4.75 7.30 4.15
N THR A 156 -3.95 7.15 5.21
CA THR A 156 -2.56 7.62 5.30
C THR A 156 -1.53 6.51 5.14
N GLU A 157 -1.97 5.32 4.78
CA GLU A 157 -1.14 4.13 4.60
C GLU A 157 -1.13 3.70 3.14
N VAL A 158 -0.11 2.93 2.79
CA VAL A 158 0.03 2.32 1.47
C VAL A 158 0.39 0.85 1.62
N ALA A 159 -0.27 -0.02 0.86
CA ALA A 159 0.09 -1.42 0.81
C ALA A 159 1.45 -1.59 0.10
N ALA A 160 2.31 -2.47 0.61
CA ALA A 160 3.62 -2.74 0.04
C ALA A 160 3.87 -4.25 -0.05
N PHE A 161 4.28 -4.71 -1.23
CA PHE A 161 4.68 -6.10 -1.39
C PHE A 161 5.95 -6.40 -0.57
N SER A 162 5.90 -7.43 0.29
CA SER A 162 7.02 -7.79 1.18
C SER A 162 8.22 -8.42 0.46
N GLY A 163 8.05 -8.80 -0.82
CA GLY A 163 9.02 -9.58 -1.58
C GLY A 163 8.82 -11.10 -1.44
N ARG A 164 7.89 -11.56 -0.60
CA ARG A 164 7.60 -12.98 -0.44
C ARG A 164 6.52 -13.43 -1.42
N LEU A 165 6.94 -14.21 -2.42
CA LEU A 165 6.09 -14.77 -3.46
C LEU A 165 6.16 -16.29 -3.44
N THR A 166 5.03 -16.96 -3.27
CA THR A 166 4.88 -18.41 -3.43
C THR A 166 3.84 -18.68 -4.48
N VAL A 167 4.26 -19.25 -5.59
CA VAL A 167 3.38 -19.62 -6.72
C VAL A 167 3.47 -21.11 -6.97
N SER A 168 2.31 -21.75 -7.05
CA SER A 168 2.17 -23.14 -7.45
C SER A 168 1.28 -23.22 -8.69
N HIS A 169 1.74 -23.94 -9.69
CA HIS A 169 0.99 -24.21 -10.90
C HIS A 169 0.60 -25.70 -11.01
N LYS A 170 -0.61 -25.97 -11.46
CA LYS A 170 -1.10 -27.33 -11.70
C LYS A 170 -1.81 -27.42 -13.05
N SER A 171 -1.35 -28.32 -13.91
CA SER A 171 -2.04 -28.68 -15.15
C SER A 171 -3.06 -29.77 -14.85
N VAL A 172 -4.30 -29.60 -15.29
CA VAL A 172 -5.40 -30.55 -15.07
C VAL A 172 -6.01 -31.00 -16.40
N THR A 173 -6.21 -32.29 -16.53
CA THR A 173 -6.93 -32.91 -17.66
C THR A 173 -8.35 -33.19 -17.22
N GLY A 174 -9.33 -32.47 -17.79
CA GLY A 174 -10.76 -32.67 -17.51
C GLY A 174 -11.49 -31.36 -17.21
N VAL A 175 -12.82 -31.44 -17.21
CA VAL A 175 -13.69 -30.30 -16.83
C VAL A 175 -13.58 -30.10 -15.32
N VAL A 176 -13.11 -28.93 -14.92
CA VAL A 176 -13.03 -28.50 -13.50
C VAL A 176 -14.28 -27.75 -13.11
#